data_cd30d860ff54ae557cce73ef753a96f7
#
_entry.id   cd30d860ff54ae557cce73ef753a96f7
#
_cell.length_a   1.000
_cell.length_b   1.000
_cell.length_c   1.000
_cell.angle_alpha   90.00
_cell.angle_beta   90.00
_cell.angle_gamma   90.00
#
_symmetry.space_group_name_H-M   'P 1'
#
loop_
_entity.id
_entity.type
_entity.pdbx_description
1 polymer ?
#
loop_
_entity_poly.entity_id
_entity_poly.type
_entity_poly.pdbx_seq_one_letter_code
_entity_poly.pdbx_strand_id
1 'polypeptide(L)'
;MHIGLIGGIGPAVTFRYYQRLFDISLAKNVPLELTVANCDMPKFLNNFSKDNKEDQASIFAELAIRLQKAGADFVVLPSIGGSFCLKEFIKKSPLPVEDVMTPLKAYIKIYKGKTVGLIGTNKAMNTKIYNLTNEIDWLIPETEQFDDVHNSYVALATKGKADGVNSDILMSASKKLIDRGAEAVVLGGTDLFLVFEDHKLPFDIVDCAEIHIKHIATLAEK
;
A
#
# COMPACT_ATOMS: atom_id res chain seq x y z
N MET A 1 5.39 -12.30 18.17
CA MET A 1 6.51 -12.11 17.20
C MET A 1 6.84 -10.62 17.08
N HIS A 2 8.13 -10.29 16.89
CA HIS A 2 8.60 -8.92 16.75
C HIS A 2 8.53 -8.45 15.29
N ILE A 3 7.75 -7.43 15.03
CA ILE A 3 7.51 -6.87 13.69
C ILE A 3 8.60 -5.85 13.35
N GLY A 4 9.29 -6.03 12.22
CA GLY A 4 10.16 -5.02 11.64
C GLY A 4 9.42 -4.25 10.54
N LEU A 5 9.16 -2.94 10.69
CA LEU A 5 8.44 -2.14 9.70
C LEU A 5 9.39 -1.24 8.93
N ILE A 6 9.43 -1.36 7.60
CA ILE A 6 10.07 -0.36 6.73
C ILE A 6 9.11 0.81 6.58
N GLY A 7 9.40 1.91 7.30
CA GLY A 7 8.61 3.14 7.25
C GLY A 7 9.17 4.18 6.27
N GLY A 8 8.50 5.32 6.16
CA GLY A 8 8.96 6.50 5.42
C GLY A 8 8.60 6.56 3.94
N ILE A 9 7.98 5.53 3.40
CA ILE A 9 7.49 5.46 2.02
C ILE A 9 5.96 5.23 2.00
N GLY A 10 5.26 6.15 2.25
CA GLY A 10 4.66 7.26 2.75
C GLY A 10 4.69 7.34 4.30
N PRO A 11 4.94 8.52 4.81
CA PRO A 11 5.01 8.73 6.25
C PRO A 11 3.66 8.48 6.95
N ALA A 12 2.55 8.91 6.37
CA ALA A 12 1.23 8.71 6.95
C ALA A 12 0.86 7.23 7.10
N VAL A 13 1.16 6.40 6.10
CA VAL A 13 0.90 4.97 6.17
C VAL A 13 1.74 4.29 7.25
N THR A 14 2.96 4.77 7.50
CA THR A 14 3.81 4.26 8.58
C THR A 14 3.14 4.45 9.94
N PHE A 15 2.60 5.66 10.20
CA PHE A 15 1.86 5.95 11.43
C PHE A 15 0.56 5.14 11.52
N ARG A 16 -0.15 4.97 10.42
CA ARG A 16 -1.37 4.15 10.36
C ARG A 16 -1.09 2.69 10.70
N TYR A 17 -0.01 2.10 10.16
CA TYR A 17 0.38 0.73 10.52
C TYR A 17 0.63 0.60 12.01
N TYR A 18 1.42 1.52 12.59
CA TYR A 18 1.67 1.51 14.02
C TYR A 18 0.37 1.59 14.81
N GLN A 19 -0.47 2.61 14.55
CA GLN A 19 -1.71 2.82 15.29
C GLN A 19 -2.66 1.63 15.17
N ARG A 20 -2.89 1.12 13.95
CA ARG A 20 -3.82 0.02 13.74
C ARG A 20 -3.33 -1.30 14.33
N LEU A 21 -2.04 -1.61 14.22
CA LEU A 21 -1.46 -2.79 14.89
C LEU A 21 -1.55 -2.67 16.41
N PHE A 22 -1.32 -1.49 16.96
CA PHE A 22 -1.50 -1.22 18.39
C PHE A 22 -2.96 -1.43 18.82
N ASP A 23 -3.92 -0.87 18.09
CA ASP A 23 -5.35 -1.01 18.40
C ASP A 23 -5.79 -2.48 18.38
N ILE A 24 -5.32 -3.24 17.37
CA ILE A 24 -5.63 -4.68 17.26
C ILE A 24 -4.99 -5.45 18.42
N SER A 25 -3.74 -5.16 18.77
CA SER A 25 -3.03 -5.82 19.86
C SER A 25 -3.72 -5.57 21.20
N LEU A 26 -4.16 -4.33 21.44
CA LEU A 26 -4.90 -3.95 22.64
C LEU A 26 -6.26 -4.67 22.71
N ALA A 27 -7.01 -4.68 21.60
CA ALA A 27 -8.31 -5.33 21.53
C ALA A 27 -8.23 -6.85 21.77
N LYS A 28 -7.12 -7.48 21.35
CA LYS A 28 -6.88 -8.92 21.51
C LYS A 28 -6.09 -9.27 22.78
N ASN A 29 -5.68 -8.28 23.56
CA ASN A 29 -4.81 -8.45 24.74
C ASN A 29 -3.52 -9.24 24.43
N VAL A 30 -2.89 -8.94 23.27
CA VAL A 30 -1.62 -9.53 22.81
C VAL A 30 -0.55 -8.42 22.79
N PRO A 31 0.65 -8.64 23.37
CA PRO A 31 1.72 -7.62 23.31
C PRO A 31 2.13 -7.29 21.87
N LEU A 32 2.30 -6.00 21.55
CA LEU A 32 2.87 -5.55 20.29
C LEU A 32 4.36 -5.28 20.48
N GLU A 33 5.19 -6.01 19.75
CA GLU A 33 6.62 -5.77 19.63
C GLU A 33 6.91 -5.29 18.20
N LEU A 34 7.35 -4.02 18.05
CA LEU A 34 7.48 -3.39 16.75
C LEU A 34 8.67 -2.43 16.72
N THR A 35 9.52 -2.59 15.71
CA THR A 35 10.61 -1.64 15.39
C THR A 35 10.40 -1.06 13.99
N VAL A 36 10.60 0.25 13.85
CA VAL A 36 10.49 0.96 12.56
C VAL A 36 11.87 1.40 12.08
N ALA A 37 12.22 1.04 10.84
CA ALA A 37 13.38 1.56 10.13
C ALA A 37 12.93 2.46 8.97
N ASN A 38 13.30 3.75 9.01
CA ASN A 38 12.84 4.73 8.04
C ASN A 38 13.63 4.68 6.74
N CYS A 39 12.94 4.57 5.60
CA CYS A 39 13.49 4.74 4.27
C CYS A 39 13.44 6.21 3.86
N ASP A 40 14.46 6.69 3.15
CA ASP A 40 14.49 8.04 2.59
C ASP A 40 13.54 8.17 1.40
N MET A 41 12.49 8.99 1.55
CA MET A 41 11.44 9.14 0.54
C MET A 41 11.95 9.75 -0.78
N PRO A 42 12.74 10.84 -0.80
CA PRO A 42 13.33 11.38 -2.03
C PRO A 42 14.15 10.35 -2.81
N LYS A 43 14.97 9.57 -2.13
CA LYS A 43 15.78 8.51 -2.75
C LYS A 43 14.92 7.39 -3.31
N PHE A 44 13.89 6.99 -2.57
CA PHE A 44 12.89 6.02 -3.03
C PHE A 44 12.20 6.50 -4.31
N LEU A 45 11.67 7.74 -4.34
CA LEU A 45 10.98 8.30 -5.50
C LEU A 45 11.88 8.37 -6.74
N ASN A 46 13.15 8.74 -6.56
CA ASN A 46 14.13 8.75 -7.67
C ASN A 46 14.36 7.33 -8.22
N ASN A 47 14.53 6.32 -7.38
CA ASN A 47 14.71 4.94 -7.82
C ASN A 47 13.43 4.39 -8.49
N PHE A 48 12.26 4.70 -7.90
CA PHE A 48 10.97 4.28 -8.45
C PHE A 48 10.71 4.86 -9.84
N SER A 49 10.97 6.15 -10.04
CA SER A 49 10.78 6.83 -11.34
C SER A 49 11.70 6.30 -12.44
N LYS A 50 12.91 5.85 -12.08
CA LYS A 50 13.91 5.29 -12.99
C LYS A 50 13.81 3.76 -13.15
N ASP A 51 12.85 3.11 -12.51
CA ASP A 51 12.72 1.65 -12.40
C ASP A 51 14.02 0.96 -11.88
N ASN A 52 14.76 1.65 -11.00
CA ASN A 52 16.04 1.19 -10.47
C ASN A 52 15.83 0.19 -9.33
N LYS A 53 15.45 -1.04 -9.68
CA LYS A 53 15.03 -2.10 -8.75
C LYS A 53 16.16 -2.58 -7.85
N GLU A 54 17.34 -2.78 -8.42
CA GLU A 54 18.49 -3.34 -7.70
C GLU A 54 18.98 -2.42 -6.58
N ASP A 55 19.08 -1.11 -6.85
CA ASP A 55 19.50 -0.14 -5.85
C ASP A 55 18.46 0.02 -4.75
N GLN A 56 17.17 0.07 -5.12
CA GLN A 56 16.11 0.18 -4.12
C GLN A 56 16.02 -1.08 -3.26
N ALA A 57 16.15 -2.26 -3.85
CA ALA A 57 16.19 -3.53 -3.12
C ALA A 57 17.38 -3.59 -2.14
N SER A 58 18.53 -3.05 -2.52
CA SER A 58 19.70 -2.96 -1.64
C SER A 58 19.43 -2.04 -0.44
N ILE A 59 18.76 -0.90 -0.65
CA ILE A 59 18.36 0.00 0.44
C ILE A 59 17.39 -0.71 1.40
N PHE A 60 16.40 -1.41 0.88
CA PHE A 60 15.45 -2.17 1.70
C PHE A 60 16.16 -3.30 2.49
N ALA A 61 17.12 -3.98 1.86
CA ALA A 61 17.92 -5.02 2.53
C ALA A 61 18.76 -4.46 3.68
N GLU A 62 19.38 -3.29 3.51
CA GLU A 62 20.09 -2.59 4.59
C GLU A 62 19.17 -2.24 5.77
N LEU A 63 17.94 -1.80 5.50
CA LEU A 63 16.94 -1.56 6.53
C LEU A 63 16.51 -2.85 7.21
N ALA A 64 16.30 -3.93 6.45
CA ALA A 64 15.98 -5.25 6.99
C ALA A 64 17.09 -5.81 7.89
N ILE A 65 18.38 -5.57 7.55
CA ILE A 65 19.51 -5.93 8.41
C ILE A 65 19.46 -5.16 9.75
N ARG A 66 19.08 -3.87 9.72
CA ARG A 66 18.93 -3.08 10.97
C ARG A 66 17.80 -3.61 11.83
N LEU A 67 16.67 -3.97 11.21
CA LEU A 67 15.51 -4.56 11.88
C LEU A 67 15.83 -5.93 12.47
N GLN A 68 16.58 -6.77 11.74
CA GLN A 68 17.08 -8.06 12.25
C GLN A 68 17.96 -7.88 13.48
N LYS A 69 18.88 -6.91 13.45
CA LYS A 69 19.74 -6.59 14.61
C LYS A 69 18.95 -6.05 15.80
N ALA A 70 17.80 -5.44 15.57
CA ALA A 70 16.87 -5.02 16.62
C ALA A 70 15.99 -6.17 17.15
N GLY A 71 16.13 -7.38 16.62
CA GLY A 71 15.40 -8.55 17.06
C GLY A 71 14.11 -8.85 16.28
N ALA A 72 13.86 -8.18 15.17
CA ALA A 72 12.66 -8.46 14.36
C ALA A 72 12.68 -9.87 13.77
N ASP A 73 11.53 -10.56 13.80
CA ASP A 73 11.36 -11.91 13.27
C ASP A 73 11.10 -11.90 11.74
N PHE A 74 10.45 -10.84 11.25
CA PHE A 74 10.15 -10.62 9.84
C PHE A 74 10.12 -9.13 9.53
N VAL A 75 10.18 -8.79 8.24
CA VAL A 75 10.13 -7.39 7.77
C VAL A 75 8.86 -7.14 6.96
N VAL A 76 8.18 -6.05 7.30
CA VAL A 76 6.97 -5.58 6.62
C VAL A 76 7.33 -4.47 5.63
N LEU A 77 6.91 -4.63 4.36
CA LEU A 77 6.99 -3.61 3.33
C LEU A 77 5.57 -3.04 3.06
N PRO A 78 5.18 -1.93 3.73
CA PRO A 78 3.80 -1.42 3.71
C PRO A 78 3.52 -0.51 2.50
N SER A 79 4.04 -0.84 1.31
CA SER A 79 3.96 0.05 0.15
C SER A 79 3.72 -0.70 -1.15
N ILE A 80 2.63 -0.37 -1.84
CA ILE A 80 2.42 -0.83 -3.22
C ILE A 80 3.53 -0.29 -4.13
N GLY A 81 3.88 0.99 -4.01
CA GLY A 81 5.00 1.56 -4.73
C GLY A 81 6.31 0.79 -4.50
N GLY A 82 6.59 0.43 -3.23
CA GLY A 82 7.79 -0.34 -2.87
C GLY A 82 7.85 -1.74 -3.48
N SER A 83 6.71 -2.32 -3.82
CA SER A 83 6.63 -3.66 -4.41
C SER A 83 7.18 -3.73 -5.85
N PHE A 84 7.54 -2.60 -6.47
CA PHE A 84 8.18 -2.60 -7.81
C PHE A 84 9.51 -3.37 -7.85
N CYS A 85 10.22 -3.47 -6.72
CA CYS A 85 11.48 -4.21 -6.57
C CYS A 85 11.38 -5.39 -5.59
N LEU A 86 10.16 -5.89 -5.34
CA LEU A 86 9.91 -6.91 -4.32
C LEU A 86 10.71 -8.19 -4.54
N LYS A 87 10.83 -8.66 -5.79
CA LYS A 87 11.58 -9.89 -6.12
C LYS A 87 13.07 -9.76 -5.78
N GLU A 88 13.64 -8.62 -6.10
CA GLU A 88 15.04 -8.29 -5.82
C GLU A 88 15.26 -8.12 -4.30
N PHE A 89 14.31 -7.48 -3.62
CA PHE A 89 14.36 -7.31 -2.16
C PHE A 89 14.28 -8.65 -1.42
N ILE A 90 13.34 -9.53 -1.75
CA ILE A 90 13.21 -10.85 -1.13
C ILE A 90 14.51 -11.64 -1.22
N LYS A 91 15.22 -11.57 -2.36
CA LYS A 91 16.51 -12.26 -2.54
C LYS A 91 17.63 -11.74 -1.65
N LYS A 92 17.57 -10.46 -1.26
CA LYS A 92 18.60 -9.76 -0.48
C LYS A 92 18.26 -9.67 1.01
N SER A 93 17.00 -9.81 1.37
CA SER A 93 16.53 -9.68 2.75
C SER A 93 17.04 -10.82 3.64
N PRO A 94 17.60 -10.50 4.82
CA PRO A 94 17.99 -11.52 5.82
C PRO A 94 16.79 -12.05 6.62
N LEU A 95 15.62 -11.42 6.47
CA LEU A 95 14.37 -11.78 7.15
C LEU A 95 13.30 -12.17 6.13
N PRO A 96 12.31 -12.99 6.51
CA PRO A 96 11.08 -13.14 5.75
C PRO A 96 10.44 -11.79 5.45
N VAL A 97 9.95 -11.58 4.22
CA VAL A 97 9.35 -10.31 3.78
C VAL A 97 7.85 -10.48 3.67
N GLU A 98 7.12 -9.69 4.45
CA GLU A 98 5.68 -9.58 4.36
C GLU A 98 5.33 -8.33 3.54
N ASP A 99 4.72 -8.55 2.38
CA ASP A 99 4.39 -7.51 1.40
C ASP A 99 2.88 -7.27 1.29
N VAL A 100 2.50 -6.08 0.85
CA VAL A 100 1.10 -5.70 0.69
C VAL A 100 0.39 -6.42 -0.47
N MET A 101 1.12 -6.91 -1.47
CA MET A 101 0.55 -7.51 -2.69
C MET A 101 0.00 -8.92 -2.43
N THR A 102 0.67 -9.69 -1.58
CA THR A 102 0.29 -11.08 -1.27
C THR A 102 -1.12 -11.18 -0.65
N PRO A 103 -1.44 -10.50 0.48
CA PRO A 103 -2.78 -10.53 1.03
C PRO A 103 -3.82 -9.81 0.15
N LEU A 104 -3.44 -8.76 -0.57
CA LEU A 104 -4.33 -8.12 -1.53
C LEU A 104 -4.76 -9.08 -2.64
N LYS A 105 -3.80 -9.85 -3.19
CA LYS A 105 -4.08 -10.87 -4.21
C LYS A 105 -5.03 -11.98 -3.71
N ALA A 106 -4.92 -12.34 -2.45
CA ALA A 106 -5.83 -13.30 -1.84
C ALA A 106 -7.24 -12.70 -1.66
N TYR A 107 -7.31 -11.48 -1.15
CA TYR A 107 -8.58 -10.77 -0.88
C TYR A 107 -9.38 -10.49 -2.15
N ILE A 108 -8.72 -10.01 -3.21
CA ILE A 108 -9.39 -9.54 -4.42
C ILE A 108 -10.16 -10.66 -5.17
N LYS A 109 -9.90 -11.93 -4.84
CA LYS A 109 -10.61 -13.08 -5.42
C LYS A 109 -12.13 -13.05 -5.17
N ILE A 110 -12.61 -12.33 -4.15
CA ILE A 110 -14.05 -12.16 -3.91
C ILE A 110 -14.76 -11.42 -5.05
N TYR A 111 -13.99 -10.69 -5.87
CA TYR A 111 -14.47 -9.96 -7.05
C TYR A 111 -14.23 -10.70 -8.37
N LYS A 112 -13.89 -12.00 -8.33
CA LYS A 112 -13.70 -12.80 -9.56
C LYS A 112 -14.91 -12.70 -10.49
N GLY A 113 -14.68 -12.39 -11.77
CA GLY A 113 -15.69 -12.20 -12.79
C GLY A 113 -16.50 -10.90 -12.69
N LYS A 114 -16.07 -9.98 -11.83
CA LYS A 114 -16.70 -8.68 -11.60
C LYS A 114 -15.86 -7.55 -12.17
N THR A 115 -16.49 -6.40 -12.36
CA THR A 115 -15.83 -5.15 -12.74
C THR A 115 -15.41 -4.39 -11.48
N VAL A 116 -14.13 -3.99 -11.38
CA VAL A 116 -13.58 -3.32 -10.21
C VAL A 116 -12.77 -2.09 -10.63
N GLY A 117 -13.05 -0.97 -9.99
CA GLY A 117 -12.33 0.29 -10.19
C GLY A 117 -10.94 0.26 -9.55
N LEU A 118 -10.01 1.00 -10.13
CA LEU A 118 -8.65 1.16 -9.59
C LEU A 118 -8.18 2.60 -9.71
N ILE A 119 -7.74 3.18 -8.61
CA ILE A 119 -7.06 4.48 -8.55
C ILE A 119 -5.68 4.33 -7.92
N GLY A 120 -4.72 5.17 -8.32
CA GLY A 120 -3.35 5.13 -7.80
C GLY A 120 -2.35 5.87 -8.68
N THR A 121 -1.09 5.44 -8.67
CA THR A 121 -0.09 5.98 -9.60
C THR A 121 -0.36 5.51 -11.04
N ASN A 122 0.14 6.24 -12.04
CA ASN A 122 0.10 5.82 -13.46
C ASN A 122 0.63 4.39 -13.63
N LYS A 123 1.73 4.05 -12.96
CA LYS A 123 2.29 2.70 -13.00
C LYS A 123 1.32 1.66 -12.41
N ALA A 124 0.70 1.95 -11.27
CA ALA A 124 -0.26 1.05 -10.63
C ALA A 124 -1.50 0.82 -11.51
N MET A 125 -2.08 1.89 -12.06
CA MET A 125 -3.27 1.83 -12.92
C MET A 125 -2.98 1.13 -14.25
N ASN A 126 -1.91 1.48 -14.96
CA ASN A 126 -1.55 0.88 -16.25
C ASN A 126 -1.22 -0.61 -16.14
N THR A 127 -0.59 -1.02 -15.07
CA THR A 127 -0.25 -2.43 -14.85
C THR A 127 -1.33 -3.18 -14.08
N LYS A 128 -2.45 -2.55 -13.77
CA LYS A 128 -3.52 -3.12 -12.93
C LYS A 128 -2.91 -3.70 -11.66
N ILE A 129 -2.22 -2.83 -10.94
CA ILE A 129 -1.38 -3.11 -9.76
C ILE A 129 -0.44 -4.29 -10.05
N TYR A 130 0.54 -4.04 -10.92
CA TYR A 130 1.61 -5.01 -11.24
C TYR A 130 1.07 -6.39 -11.67
N ASN A 131 -0.02 -6.39 -12.46
CA ASN A 131 -0.68 -7.61 -12.95
C ASN A 131 -1.18 -8.51 -11.81
N LEU A 132 -1.86 -7.94 -10.85
CA LEU A 132 -2.35 -8.62 -9.65
C LEU A 132 -3.19 -9.85 -9.98
N THR A 133 -4.15 -9.71 -10.93
CA THR A 133 -5.00 -10.79 -11.45
C THR A 133 -5.62 -10.41 -12.78
N ASN A 134 -5.90 -11.42 -13.61
CA ASN A 134 -6.68 -11.32 -14.85
C ASN A 134 -8.10 -11.86 -14.70
N GLU A 135 -8.52 -12.24 -13.50
CA GLU A 135 -9.86 -12.77 -13.23
C GLU A 135 -10.89 -11.67 -12.94
N ILE A 136 -10.49 -10.40 -13.00
CA ILE A 136 -11.30 -9.21 -12.74
C ILE A 136 -11.26 -8.32 -13.97
N ASP A 137 -12.39 -7.70 -14.29
CA ASP A 137 -12.43 -6.62 -15.28
C ASP A 137 -12.08 -5.29 -14.61
N TRP A 138 -10.88 -4.77 -14.92
CA TRP A 138 -10.36 -3.57 -14.29
C TRP A 138 -10.83 -2.31 -15.01
N LEU A 139 -11.54 -1.41 -14.29
CA LEU A 139 -11.80 -0.04 -14.72
C LEU A 139 -10.77 0.91 -14.11
N ILE A 140 -10.16 1.73 -14.94
CA ILE A 140 -9.28 2.83 -14.53
C ILE A 140 -9.88 4.17 -14.96
N PRO A 141 -9.46 5.30 -14.35
CA PRO A 141 -9.85 6.63 -14.81
C PRO A 141 -9.58 6.81 -16.30
N GLU A 142 -10.43 7.59 -16.95
CA GLU A 142 -10.28 7.94 -18.36
C GLU A 142 -9.09 8.88 -18.58
N THR A 143 -8.61 8.97 -19.82
CA THR A 143 -7.38 9.71 -20.19
C THR A 143 -7.37 11.13 -19.63
N GLU A 144 -8.52 11.82 -19.63
CA GLU A 144 -8.64 13.19 -19.13
C GLU A 144 -8.41 13.34 -17.62
N GLN A 145 -8.62 12.26 -16.84
CA GLN A 145 -8.46 12.26 -15.39
C GLN A 145 -7.25 11.44 -14.90
N PHE A 146 -6.62 10.71 -15.82
CA PHE A 146 -5.60 9.74 -15.45
C PHE A 146 -4.39 10.38 -14.76
N ASP A 147 -3.89 11.47 -15.34
CA ASP A 147 -2.74 12.20 -14.78
C ASP A 147 -3.13 13.00 -13.53
N ASP A 148 -4.35 13.54 -13.47
CA ASP A 148 -4.84 14.24 -12.28
C ASP A 148 -4.93 13.31 -11.08
N VAL A 149 -5.43 12.09 -11.26
CA VAL A 149 -5.46 11.05 -10.22
C VAL A 149 -4.06 10.70 -9.75
N HIS A 150 -3.13 10.48 -10.68
CA HIS A 150 -1.73 10.21 -10.35
C HIS A 150 -1.10 11.33 -9.54
N ASN A 151 -1.18 12.57 -10.05
CA ASN A 151 -0.57 13.74 -9.44
C ASN A 151 -1.15 14.02 -8.05
N SER A 152 -2.48 13.91 -7.91
CA SER A 152 -3.17 14.07 -6.63
C SER A 152 -2.73 13.03 -5.61
N TYR A 153 -2.62 11.76 -6.01
CA TYR A 153 -2.12 10.71 -5.14
C TYR A 153 -0.65 10.93 -4.73
N VAL A 154 0.24 11.25 -5.67
CA VAL A 154 1.67 11.49 -5.36
C VAL A 154 1.82 12.69 -4.42
N ALA A 155 1.07 13.78 -4.64
CA ALA A 155 1.08 14.95 -3.76
C ALA A 155 0.65 14.59 -2.33
N LEU A 156 -0.43 13.82 -2.18
CA LEU A 156 -0.94 13.34 -0.90
C LEU A 156 0.06 12.42 -0.19
N ALA A 157 0.61 11.43 -0.88
CA ALA A 157 1.57 10.47 -0.31
C ALA A 157 2.87 11.17 0.14
N THR A 158 3.34 12.16 -0.63
CA THR A 158 4.55 12.92 -0.30
C THR A 158 4.34 13.85 0.89
N LYS A 159 3.17 14.51 0.98
CA LYS A 159 2.83 15.40 2.11
C LYS A 159 2.43 14.63 3.38
N GLY A 160 2.00 13.37 3.25
CA GLY A 160 1.49 12.55 4.33
C GLY A 160 0.16 13.06 4.93
N LYS A 161 -0.60 13.83 4.16
CA LYS A 161 -1.92 14.37 4.57
C LYS A 161 -2.80 14.64 3.34
N ALA A 162 -4.11 14.47 3.52
CA ALA A 162 -5.10 14.90 2.56
C ALA A 162 -5.19 16.44 2.51
N ASP A 163 -5.50 16.98 1.35
CA ASP A 163 -5.94 18.36 1.16
C ASP A 163 -7.20 18.37 0.28
N GLY A 164 -8.00 19.44 0.37
CA GLY A 164 -9.32 19.49 -0.26
C GLY A 164 -9.29 19.20 -1.76
N VAL A 165 -8.39 19.84 -2.50
CA VAL A 165 -8.34 19.74 -3.98
C VAL A 165 -7.96 18.32 -4.42
N ASN A 166 -6.90 17.75 -3.85
CA ASN A 166 -6.44 16.40 -4.21
C ASN A 166 -7.46 15.34 -3.77
N SER A 167 -8.08 15.53 -2.60
CA SER A 167 -9.12 14.62 -2.12
C SER A 167 -10.36 14.65 -3.01
N ASP A 168 -10.80 15.82 -3.47
CA ASP A 168 -11.96 15.96 -4.36
C ASP A 168 -11.73 15.29 -5.71
N ILE A 169 -10.52 15.40 -6.28
CA ILE A 169 -10.16 14.73 -7.53
C ILE A 169 -10.23 13.20 -7.37
N LEU A 170 -9.62 12.66 -6.32
CA LEU A 170 -9.57 11.23 -6.06
C LEU A 170 -10.97 10.66 -5.75
N MET A 171 -11.78 11.39 -4.97
CA MET A 171 -13.16 11.02 -4.67
C MET A 171 -14.03 11.05 -5.92
N SER A 172 -13.92 12.10 -6.74
CA SER A 172 -14.67 12.24 -8.00
C SER A 172 -14.31 11.14 -8.98
N ALA A 173 -13.03 10.81 -9.14
CA ALA A 173 -12.58 9.72 -9.99
C ALA A 173 -13.15 8.38 -9.52
N SER A 174 -13.16 8.12 -8.20
CA SER A 174 -13.74 6.90 -7.63
C SER A 174 -15.24 6.78 -7.92
N LYS A 175 -16.01 7.87 -7.73
CA LYS A 175 -17.44 7.90 -8.06
C LYS A 175 -17.71 7.60 -9.53
N LYS A 176 -16.93 8.21 -10.45
CA LYS A 176 -17.06 7.93 -11.89
C LYS A 176 -16.79 6.48 -12.26
N LEU A 177 -15.84 5.81 -11.58
CA LEU A 177 -15.62 4.37 -11.80
C LEU A 177 -16.84 3.54 -11.39
N ILE A 178 -17.49 3.89 -10.28
CA ILE A 178 -18.74 3.26 -9.84
C ILE A 178 -19.87 3.52 -10.85
N ASP A 179 -20.05 4.77 -11.30
CA ASP A 179 -21.07 5.14 -12.30
C ASP A 179 -20.87 4.39 -13.63
N ARG A 180 -19.63 3.98 -13.95
CA ARG A 180 -19.28 3.14 -15.10
C ARG A 180 -19.43 1.64 -14.84
N GLY A 181 -19.96 1.25 -13.69
CA GLY A 181 -20.29 -0.14 -13.37
C GLY A 181 -19.27 -0.89 -12.52
N ALA A 182 -18.30 -0.22 -11.91
CA ALA A 182 -17.43 -0.87 -10.93
C ALA A 182 -18.21 -1.19 -9.64
N GLU A 183 -18.07 -2.42 -9.12
CA GLU A 183 -18.72 -2.84 -7.87
C GLU A 183 -17.98 -2.36 -6.63
N ALA A 184 -16.68 -2.07 -6.75
CA ALA A 184 -15.83 -1.53 -5.70
C ALA A 184 -14.68 -0.73 -6.31
N VAL A 185 -13.99 0.06 -5.50
CA VAL A 185 -12.76 0.78 -5.90
C VAL A 185 -11.57 0.30 -5.08
N VAL A 186 -10.54 -0.23 -5.77
CA VAL A 186 -9.27 -0.61 -5.16
C VAL A 186 -8.38 0.62 -5.02
N LEU A 187 -7.91 0.84 -3.81
CA LEU A 187 -6.91 1.87 -3.51
C LEU A 187 -5.52 1.32 -3.89
N GLY A 188 -5.07 1.60 -5.12
CA GLY A 188 -3.79 1.19 -5.68
C GLY A 188 -2.58 1.96 -5.11
N GLY A 189 -2.70 2.43 -3.90
CA GLY A 189 -1.67 3.10 -3.12
C GLY A 189 -2.06 3.16 -1.65
N THR A 190 -1.12 2.84 -0.78
CA THR A 190 -1.37 2.66 0.66
C THR A 190 -1.75 3.94 1.40
N ASP A 191 -1.34 5.12 0.90
CA ASP A 191 -1.69 6.42 1.49
C ASP A 191 -3.08 6.94 1.06
N LEU A 192 -3.75 6.31 0.10
CA LEU A 192 -5.09 6.72 -0.36
C LEU A 192 -6.14 6.66 0.76
N PHE A 193 -5.92 5.87 1.82
CA PHE A 193 -6.80 5.84 2.99
C PHE A 193 -7.08 7.25 3.54
N LEU A 194 -6.11 8.17 3.45
CA LEU A 194 -6.26 9.56 3.92
C LEU A 194 -7.45 10.31 3.30
N VAL A 195 -7.93 9.86 2.14
CA VAL A 195 -9.09 10.45 1.46
C VAL A 195 -10.40 9.78 1.87
N PHE A 196 -10.35 8.48 2.19
CA PHE A 196 -11.56 7.66 2.27
C PHE A 196 -11.95 7.23 3.68
N GLU A 197 -11.00 7.22 4.63
CA GLU A 197 -11.18 6.62 5.97
C GLU A 197 -12.32 7.25 6.78
N ASP A 198 -12.47 8.58 6.70
CA ASP A 198 -13.48 9.33 7.48
C ASP A 198 -14.82 9.50 6.74
N HIS A 199 -14.98 8.92 5.55
CA HIS A 199 -16.17 9.11 4.74
C HIS A 199 -17.09 7.87 4.72
N LYS A 200 -18.39 8.07 4.99
CA LYS A 200 -19.41 7.08 4.66
C LYS A 200 -19.69 7.13 3.16
N LEU A 201 -19.18 6.15 2.45
CA LEU A 201 -19.32 6.06 1.01
C LEU A 201 -20.52 5.18 0.64
N PRO A 202 -21.22 5.49 -0.46
CA PRO A 202 -22.30 4.65 -1.00
C PRO A 202 -21.77 3.44 -1.81
N PHE A 203 -20.47 3.17 -1.78
CA PHE A 203 -19.79 2.09 -2.51
C PHE A 203 -18.64 1.52 -1.71
N ASP A 204 -18.21 0.31 -2.07
CA ASP A 204 -17.15 -0.40 -1.38
C ASP A 204 -15.76 0.08 -1.80
N ILE A 205 -14.89 0.20 -0.81
CA ILE A 205 -13.45 0.49 -0.97
C ILE A 205 -12.65 -0.75 -0.59
N VAL A 206 -11.73 -1.15 -1.47
CA VAL A 206 -10.72 -2.16 -1.18
C VAL A 206 -9.45 -1.44 -0.74
N ASP A 207 -9.28 -1.29 0.57
CA ASP A 207 -8.12 -0.65 1.17
C ASP A 207 -6.99 -1.68 1.35
N CYS A 208 -5.98 -1.60 0.49
CA CYS A 208 -4.84 -2.51 0.49
C CYS A 208 -4.00 -2.43 1.78
N ALA A 209 -3.92 -1.25 2.40
CA ALA A 209 -3.19 -1.09 3.66
C ALA A 209 -3.91 -1.79 4.82
N GLU A 210 -5.22 -1.62 4.95
CA GLU A 210 -6.01 -2.27 5.99
C GLU A 210 -6.02 -3.80 5.84
N ILE A 211 -6.09 -4.31 4.60
CA ILE A 211 -5.97 -5.75 4.32
C ILE A 211 -4.62 -6.28 4.79
N HIS A 212 -3.54 -5.56 4.49
CA HIS A 212 -2.19 -5.96 4.89
C HIS A 212 -2.00 -5.87 6.41
N ILE A 213 -2.47 -4.81 7.05
CA ILE A 213 -2.40 -4.65 8.53
C ILE A 213 -3.07 -5.82 9.24
N LYS A 214 -4.28 -6.22 8.80
CA LYS A 214 -4.99 -7.38 9.37
C LYS A 214 -4.22 -8.69 9.16
N HIS A 215 -3.60 -8.85 8.00
CA HIS A 215 -2.74 -10.00 7.73
C HIS A 215 -1.55 -10.04 8.69
N ILE A 216 -0.80 -8.92 8.82
CA ILE A 216 0.35 -8.81 9.73
C ILE A 216 -0.06 -9.08 11.19
N ALA A 217 -1.19 -8.52 11.64
CA ALA A 217 -1.69 -8.79 12.99
C ALA A 217 -1.93 -10.28 13.24
N THR A 218 -2.42 -11.03 12.25
CA THR A 218 -2.63 -12.48 12.36
C THR A 218 -1.31 -13.26 12.45
N LEU A 219 -0.25 -12.78 11.79
CA LEU A 219 1.09 -13.40 11.89
C LEU A 219 1.72 -13.14 13.26
N ALA A 220 1.56 -11.93 13.78
CA ALA A 220 2.15 -11.53 15.06
C ALA A 220 1.56 -12.27 16.27
N GLU A 221 0.39 -12.90 16.14
CA GLU A 221 -0.27 -13.70 17.19
C GLU A 221 0.35 -15.09 17.38
N LYS A 222 1.16 -15.55 16.46
CA LYS A 222 1.86 -16.85 16.51
C LYS A 222 3.19 -16.73 17.25
#